data_1ef9822eb1540d0c2d6200f073919045
#
_entry.id   1ef9822eb1540d0c2d6200f073919045
#
_cell.length_a   1.000
_cell.length_b   1.000
_cell.length_c   1.000
_cell.angle_alpha   90.00
_cell.angle_beta   90.00
_cell.angle_gamma   90.00
#
_symmetry.space_group_name_H-M   'P 1'
#
loop_
_entity.id
_entity.type
_entity.pdbx_description
1 polymer ?
#
loop_
_entity_poly.entity_id
_entity_poly.type
_entity_poly.pdbx_seq_one_letter_code
_entity_poly.pdbx_strand_id
1 'polypeptide(L)'
;MNNSYRPLLPVNPKGLDDVADALLKNDSNIPPQDDSLSSGFTNIQSPEKYIFLPGKSHGSFSYSDMFVPMDRTHQGKNWSDAHLALYQEGAFMLTIRQFVDFLNLLRHDIVHDGNGRVVNKSKVGAILDDILTVRDPYRAEWLDADFKVKDKKLKVVGGKLYMNYEHTIVKGVVTSKRSEEMQGYLAGDKTPGIDLDDWLKNALPSGLPSANFKDGKLYYYEPDWDNNSVAGFGAYSGGAGLGCGGNLSGTSGGLGVRACREKNGGTR
;
A
#
# COMPACT_ATOMS: atom_id res chain seq x y z
N MET A 1 -6.73 28.12 -17.21
CA MET A 1 -6.86 27.18 -16.07
C MET A 1 -6.63 25.80 -16.61
N ASN A 2 -5.37 25.34 -16.65
CA ASN A 2 -5.01 24.03 -17.17
C ASN A 2 -5.09 23.03 -16.02
N ASN A 3 -6.16 22.25 -16.00
CA ASN A 3 -6.24 21.03 -15.20
C ASN A 3 -5.32 19.99 -15.86
N SER A 4 -4.05 19.98 -15.52
CA SER A 4 -3.15 18.90 -15.93
C SER A 4 -3.47 17.68 -15.07
N TYR A 5 -4.42 16.88 -15.55
CA TYR A 5 -4.54 15.48 -15.15
C TYR A 5 -3.21 14.83 -15.61
N ARG A 6 -2.29 14.63 -14.68
CA ARG A 6 -1.16 13.72 -14.93
C ARG A 6 -1.76 12.31 -14.90
N PRO A 7 -1.89 11.65 -16.07
CA PRO A 7 -2.20 10.23 -16.04
C PRO A 7 -1.07 9.55 -15.29
N LEU A 8 -1.41 8.70 -14.34
CA LEU A 8 -0.46 7.81 -13.73
C LEU A 8 0.08 6.92 -14.86
N LEU A 9 1.22 7.31 -15.46
CA LEU A 9 2.15 6.59 -16.35
C LEU A 9 1.99 6.67 -17.88
N PRO A 10 3.06 6.99 -18.62
CA PRO A 10 3.15 6.75 -20.07
C PRO A 10 3.70 5.35 -20.41
N VAL A 11 3.33 4.89 -21.59
CA VAL A 11 3.46 3.55 -22.17
C VAL A 11 4.89 3.18 -22.58
N ASN A 12 5.44 2.04 -22.12
CA ASN A 12 6.15 1.11 -23.02
C ASN A 12 6.32 -0.31 -22.41
N PRO A 13 5.96 -1.38 -23.11
CA PRO A 13 5.92 -2.73 -22.55
C PRO A 13 7.14 -3.55 -22.99
N LYS A 14 8.07 -3.84 -22.08
CA LYS A 14 8.99 -4.99 -22.17
C LYS A 14 9.72 -5.20 -20.84
N GLY A 15 9.49 -6.35 -20.19
CA GLY A 15 10.43 -6.88 -19.22
C GLY A 15 9.96 -7.22 -17.81
N LEU A 16 8.70 -7.65 -17.61
CA LEU A 16 8.23 -8.19 -16.32
C LEU A 16 8.17 -9.73 -16.28
N ASP A 17 8.44 -10.40 -17.39
CA ASP A 17 8.43 -11.87 -17.46
C ASP A 17 9.52 -12.51 -16.57
N ASP A 18 10.61 -11.79 -16.29
CA ASP A 18 11.72 -12.29 -15.47
C ASP A 18 11.41 -12.36 -13.97
N VAL A 19 10.38 -11.65 -13.49
CA VAL A 19 10.02 -11.62 -12.05
C VAL A 19 9.11 -12.80 -11.69
N ALA A 20 8.23 -13.21 -12.61
CA ALA A 20 7.36 -14.36 -12.42
C ALA A 20 8.16 -15.68 -12.40
N ASP A 21 9.17 -15.81 -13.27
CA ASP A 21 9.99 -17.04 -13.36
C ASP A 21 10.94 -17.25 -12.17
N ALA A 22 11.36 -16.18 -11.49
CA ALA A 22 12.20 -16.30 -10.29
C ALA A 22 11.42 -16.83 -9.07
N LEU A 23 10.09 -16.66 -9.04
CA LEU A 23 9.24 -17.04 -7.92
C LEU A 23 8.77 -18.52 -7.99
N LEU A 24 8.87 -19.18 -9.16
CA LEU A 24 8.35 -20.53 -9.38
C LEU A 24 9.32 -21.66 -9.06
N LYS A 25 10.57 -21.38 -8.70
CA LYS A 25 11.60 -22.40 -8.46
C LYS A 25 11.95 -22.52 -6.98
N ASN A 26 11.08 -23.07 -6.14
CA ASN A 26 11.54 -23.90 -5.01
C ASN A 26 10.45 -24.79 -4.42
N ASP A 27 10.83 -26.02 -4.21
CA ASP A 27 10.03 -27.23 -4.04
C ASP A 27 9.52 -27.46 -2.61
N SER A 28 8.42 -28.17 -2.56
CA SER A 28 7.81 -29.02 -1.52
C SER A 28 8.57 -29.20 -0.19
N ASN A 29 8.12 -28.46 0.86
CA ASN A 29 8.07 -28.94 2.24
C ASN A 29 7.01 -28.11 2.99
N ILE A 30 5.84 -28.69 3.23
CA ILE A 30 4.81 -28.13 4.10
C ILE A 30 5.22 -28.45 5.54
N PRO A 31 5.57 -27.45 6.38
CA PRO A 31 5.79 -27.69 7.80
C PRO A 31 4.47 -28.05 8.51
N PRO A 32 4.54 -28.73 9.66
CA PRO A 32 3.35 -29.09 10.43
C PRO A 32 2.57 -27.85 10.86
N GLN A 33 1.25 -27.99 10.89
CA GLN A 33 0.29 -26.95 11.29
C GLN A 33 0.55 -26.54 12.74
N ASP A 34 0.81 -25.26 12.99
CA ASP A 34 0.96 -24.70 14.33
C ASP A 34 -0.43 -24.35 14.88
N ASP A 35 -0.97 -25.22 15.74
CA ASP A 35 -2.28 -25.04 16.37
C ASP A 35 -2.32 -23.92 17.42
N SER A 36 -1.19 -23.25 17.70
CA SER A 36 -1.12 -22.20 18.73
C SER A 36 -1.77 -20.85 18.32
N LEU A 37 -2.07 -20.67 17.01
CA LEU A 37 -2.68 -19.44 16.49
C LEU A 37 -4.22 -19.41 16.59
N SER A 38 -4.87 -20.51 17.04
CA SER A 38 -6.33 -20.65 16.94
C SER A 38 -7.15 -19.88 18.00
N SER A 39 -6.53 -19.27 19.01
CA SER A 39 -7.25 -18.75 20.19
C SER A 39 -7.57 -17.24 20.19
N GLY A 40 -7.40 -16.53 19.08
CA GLY A 40 -7.56 -15.07 19.05
C GLY A 40 -8.38 -14.47 17.90
N PHE A 41 -9.04 -15.31 17.09
CA PHE A 41 -9.73 -14.86 15.87
C PHE A 41 -11.20 -14.54 16.14
N THR A 42 -11.49 -13.33 16.59
CA THR A 42 -12.86 -12.88 16.85
C THR A 42 -13.35 -11.89 15.78
N ASN A 43 -14.51 -12.20 15.22
CA ASN A 43 -15.39 -11.31 14.42
C ASN A 43 -15.04 -10.95 12.97
N ILE A 44 -14.26 -11.74 12.26
CA ILE A 44 -14.16 -11.56 10.79
C ILE A 44 -15.06 -12.56 10.09
N GLN A 45 -15.96 -12.09 9.23
CA GLN A 45 -16.70 -12.97 8.33
C GLN A 45 -15.76 -13.48 7.24
N SER A 46 -15.77 -14.79 6.98
CA SER A 46 -14.92 -15.44 5.97
C SER A 46 -13.42 -15.19 6.17
N PRO A 47 -12.85 -15.58 7.32
CA PRO A 47 -11.43 -15.33 7.63
C PRO A 47 -10.46 -15.95 6.62
N GLU A 48 -10.85 -16.98 5.89
CA GLU A 48 -10.09 -17.61 4.79
C GLU A 48 -9.85 -16.68 3.58
N LYS A 49 -10.53 -15.53 3.54
CA LYS A 49 -10.34 -14.48 2.52
C LYS A 49 -9.36 -13.39 2.93
N TYR A 50 -8.79 -13.51 4.11
CA TYR A 50 -7.83 -12.55 4.65
C TYR A 50 -6.46 -13.19 4.82
N ILE A 51 -5.43 -12.36 4.69
CA ILE A 51 -4.06 -12.67 5.07
C ILE A 51 -3.82 -12.08 6.47
N PHE A 52 -3.26 -12.88 7.37
CA PHE A 52 -2.78 -12.41 8.65
C PHE A 52 -1.46 -11.65 8.46
N LEU A 53 -1.44 -10.35 8.75
CA LEU A 53 -0.25 -9.52 8.76
C LEU A 53 0.16 -9.27 10.22
N PRO A 54 1.29 -9.85 10.69
CA PRO A 54 1.79 -9.61 12.04
C PRO A 54 2.12 -8.14 12.27
N GLY A 55 1.84 -7.65 13.48
CA GLY A 55 2.25 -6.32 13.92
C GLY A 55 3.76 -6.16 13.88
N LYS A 56 4.23 -4.97 13.54
CA LYS A 56 5.65 -4.63 13.45
C LYS A 56 5.94 -3.25 14.01
N SER A 57 7.21 -3.04 14.36
CA SER A 57 7.75 -1.74 14.77
C SER A 57 8.87 -1.31 13.85
N HIS A 58 8.81 -0.07 13.37
CA HIS A 58 9.78 0.57 12.49
C HIS A 58 10.16 1.96 13.04
N GLY A 59 11.03 1.97 14.03
CA GLY A 59 11.39 3.22 14.71
C GLY A 59 10.18 3.84 15.43
N SER A 60 9.76 5.02 15.00
CA SER A 60 8.59 5.73 15.56
C SER A 60 7.24 5.18 15.10
N PHE A 61 7.21 4.38 14.06
CA PHE A 61 6.00 3.77 13.53
C PHE A 61 5.84 2.33 14.01
N SER A 62 4.68 2.00 14.56
CA SER A 62 4.33 0.63 14.93
C SER A 62 2.84 0.40 14.72
N TYR A 63 2.47 -0.83 14.45
CA TYR A 63 1.08 -1.26 14.29
C TYR A 63 0.89 -2.67 14.87
N SER A 64 -0.35 -2.96 15.25
CA SER A 64 -0.76 -4.26 15.80
C SER A 64 -1.04 -5.27 14.69
N ASP A 65 -1.17 -6.55 15.08
CA ASP A 65 -1.66 -7.62 14.21
C ASP A 65 -2.94 -7.22 13.49
N MET A 66 -3.00 -7.52 12.19
CA MET A 66 -4.16 -7.18 11.37
C MET A 66 -4.47 -8.24 10.31
N PHE A 67 -5.66 -8.15 9.77
CA PHE A 67 -6.13 -8.95 8.66
C PHE A 67 -6.24 -8.07 7.40
N VAL A 68 -5.55 -8.47 6.35
CA VAL A 68 -5.55 -7.81 5.05
C VAL A 68 -6.36 -8.67 4.08
N PRO A 69 -7.45 -8.17 3.50
CA PRO A 69 -8.21 -8.98 2.53
C PRO A 69 -7.38 -9.28 1.30
N MET A 70 -7.56 -10.48 0.75
CA MET A 70 -6.85 -10.93 -0.45
C MET A 70 -7.25 -10.11 -1.68
N ASP A 71 -8.49 -9.63 -1.71
CA ASP A 71 -9.06 -8.84 -2.80
C ASP A 71 -9.28 -7.38 -2.39
N ARG A 72 -9.36 -6.50 -3.40
CA ARG A 72 -9.77 -5.11 -3.24
C ARG A 72 -11.28 -4.99 -3.30
N THR A 73 -11.81 -3.99 -2.61
CA THR A 73 -13.22 -3.60 -2.61
C THR A 73 -13.36 -2.11 -2.93
N HIS A 74 -14.57 -1.58 -2.91
CA HIS A 74 -14.88 -0.15 -3.09
C HIS A 74 -14.26 0.48 -4.34
N GLN A 75 -14.27 -0.28 -5.48
CA GLN A 75 -13.81 0.25 -6.75
C GLN A 75 -14.63 1.50 -7.14
N GLY A 76 -13.94 2.45 -7.78
CA GLY A 76 -14.56 3.69 -8.27
C GLY A 76 -14.81 4.77 -7.22
N LYS A 77 -14.49 4.53 -5.95
CA LYS A 77 -14.53 5.57 -4.92
C LYS A 77 -13.26 6.42 -4.95
N ASN A 78 -13.40 7.72 -4.72
CA ASN A 78 -12.27 8.57 -4.42
C ASN A 78 -11.67 8.22 -3.04
N TRP A 79 -10.51 8.77 -2.72
CA TRP A 79 -9.77 8.44 -1.51
C TRP A 79 -10.59 8.72 -0.22
N SER A 80 -11.26 9.88 -0.13
CA SER A 80 -12.06 10.25 1.03
C SER A 80 -13.31 9.39 1.18
N ASP A 81 -14.02 9.11 0.08
CA ASP A 81 -15.20 8.25 0.08
C ASP A 81 -14.85 6.80 0.40
N ALA A 82 -13.65 6.34 0.02
CA ALA A 82 -13.14 5.04 0.42
C ALA A 82 -12.92 4.96 1.93
N HIS A 83 -12.32 5.98 2.56
CA HIS A 83 -12.18 6.05 4.02
C HIS A 83 -13.53 6.04 4.75
N LEU A 84 -14.52 6.82 4.26
CA LEU A 84 -15.85 6.85 4.84
C LEU A 84 -16.53 5.47 4.77
N ALA A 85 -16.45 4.80 3.63
CA ALA A 85 -17.04 3.48 3.46
C ALA A 85 -16.37 2.44 4.37
N LEU A 86 -15.03 2.43 4.44
CA LEU A 86 -14.29 1.54 5.32
C LEU A 86 -14.63 1.77 6.79
N TYR A 87 -14.71 3.03 7.22
CA TYR A 87 -15.08 3.37 8.60
C TYR A 87 -16.46 2.82 8.97
N GLN A 88 -17.47 2.93 8.08
CA GLN A 88 -18.80 2.38 8.29
C GLN A 88 -18.82 0.86 8.46
N GLU A 89 -17.84 0.16 7.88
CA GLU A 89 -17.67 -1.29 7.99
C GLU A 89 -16.76 -1.72 9.15
N GLY A 90 -16.25 -0.77 9.96
CA GLY A 90 -15.25 -1.05 10.97
C GLY A 90 -13.92 -1.53 10.39
N ALA A 91 -13.59 -1.08 9.17
CA ALA A 91 -12.38 -1.38 8.45
C ALA A 91 -11.52 -0.12 8.25
N PHE A 92 -10.29 -0.32 7.78
CA PHE A 92 -9.37 0.78 7.49
C PHE A 92 -8.49 0.44 6.27
N MET A 93 -7.82 1.45 5.73
CA MET A 93 -6.90 1.37 4.61
C MET A 93 -5.47 1.11 5.10
N LEU A 94 -4.66 0.33 4.37
CA LEU A 94 -3.25 0.15 4.68
C LEU A 94 -2.49 1.46 4.53
N THR A 95 -1.65 1.80 5.51
CA THR A 95 -0.61 2.83 5.31
C THR A 95 0.44 2.34 4.31
N ILE A 96 1.29 3.24 3.78
CA ILE A 96 2.39 2.83 2.89
C ILE A 96 3.30 1.81 3.59
N ARG A 97 3.63 2.01 4.89
CA ARG A 97 4.48 1.08 5.63
C ARG A 97 3.86 -0.31 5.78
N GLN A 98 2.59 -0.38 6.12
CA GLN A 98 1.87 -1.65 6.23
C GLN A 98 1.77 -2.37 4.88
N PHE A 99 1.61 -1.62 3.79
CA PHE A 99 1.61 -2.17 2.43
C PHE A 99 2.97 -2.75 2.04
N VAL A 100 4.07 -2.08 2.38
CA VAL A 100 5.43 -2.61 2.20
C VAL A 100 5.62 -3.90 2.98
N ASP A 101 5.17 -3.96 4.23
CA ASP A 101 5.26 -5.17 5.05
C ASP A 101 4.36 -6.30 4.54
N PHE A 102 3.20 -5.96 3.99
CA PHE A 102 2.32 -6.92 3.32
C PHE A 102 2.97 -7.52 2.07
N LEU A 103 3.59 -6.71 1.21
CA LEU A 103 4.34 -7.20 0.06
C LEU A 103 5.52 -8.08 0.47
N ASN A 104 6.27 -7.68 1.53
CA ASN A 104 7.36 -8.50 2.07
C ASN A 104 6.86 -9.87 2.55
N LEU A 105 5.74 -9.89 3.29
CA LEU A 105 5.12 -11.12 3.76
C LEU A 105 4.75 -12.04 2.59
N LEU A 106 4.09 -11.51 1.56
CA LEU A 106 3.68 -12.30 0.39
C LEU A 106 4.88 -12.85 -0.41
N ARG A 107 6.01 -12.16 -0.42
CA ARG A 107 7.18 -12.55 -1.24
C ARG A 107 8.13 -13.50 -0.54
N HIS A 108 8.29 -13.40 0.76
CA HIS A 108 9.43 -14.00 1.46
C HIS A 108 9.05 -14.93 2.61
N ASP A 109 7.80 -14.88 3.10
CA ASP A 109 7.41 -15.58 4.31
C ASP A 109 6.38 -16.70 4.07
N ILE A 110 6.12 -17.48 5.12
CA ILE A 110 4.98 -18.40 5.16
C ILE A 110 3.75 -17.57 5.47
N VAL A 111 2.82 -17.53 4.54
CA VAL A 111 1.60 -16.72 4.63
C VAL A 111 0.49 -17.52 5.29
N HIS A 112 -0.15 -16.95 6.30
CA HIS A 112 -1.32 -17.55 6.96
C HIS A 112 -2.59 -16.77 6.63
N ASP A 113 -3.70 -17.48 6.51
CA ASP A 113 -5.03 -16.87 6.40
C ASP A 113 -5.56 -16.41 7.76
N GLY A 114 -6.75 -15.80 7.78
CA GLY A 114 -7.39 -15.35 9.01
C GLY A 114 -7.80 -16.47 9.97
N ASN A 115 -7.73 -17.74 9.57
CA ASN A 115 -7.90 -18.91 10.44
C ASN A 115 -6.57 -19.46 10.97
N GLY A 116 -5.43 -18.83 10.63
CA GLY A 116 -4.11 -19.33 10.95
C GLY A 116 -3.63 -20.49 10.08
N ARG A 117 -4.33 -20.81 8.98
CA ARG A 117 -3.95 -21.88 8.05
C ARG A 117 -2.97 -21.34 7.01
N VAL A 118 -1.98 -22.15 6.66
CA VAL A 118 -1.03 -21.79 5.60
C VAL A 118 -1.76 -21.62 4.27
N VAL A 119 -1.59 -20.46 3.65
CA VAL A 119 -2.08 -20.17 2.30
C VAL A 119 -1.15 -20.82 1.29
N ASN A 120 -1.69 -21.56 0.33
CA ASN A 120 -0.85 -22.20 -0.67
C ASN A 120 -0.12 -21.18 -1.57
N LYS A 121 1.06 -21.56 -2.06
CA LYS A 121 1.94 -20.68 -2.86
C LYS A 121 1.25 -20.15 -4.13
N SER A 122 0.43 -20.95 -4.78
CA SER A 122 -0.31 -20.52 -5.99
C SER A 122 -1.28 -19.38 -5.68
N LYS A 123 -1.98 -19.43 -4.54
CA LYS A 123 -2.89 -18.34 -4.12
C LYS A 123 -2.12 -17.08 -3.72
N VAL A 124 -0.98 -17.23 -3.03
CA VAL A 124 -0.08 -16.10 -2.71
C VAL A 124 0.46 -15.48 -4.00
N GLY A 125 0.91 -16.30 -4.96
CA GLY A 125 1.33 -15.83 -6.28
C GLY A 125 0.24 -15.05 -7.00
N ALA A 126 -1.01 -15.54 -7.00
CA ALA A 126 -2.13 -14.84 -7.64
C ALA A 126 -2.41 -13.46 -6.99
N ILE A 127 -2.22 -13.31 -5.67
CA ILE A 127 -2.35 -12.02 -4.99
C ILE A 127 -1.22 -11.07 -5.43
N LEU A 128 0.02 -11.55 -5.50
CA LEU A 128 1.16 -10.76 -5.96
C LEU A 128 1.00 -10.36 -7.43
N ASP A 129 0.55 -11.27 -8.28
CA ASP A 129 0.27 -11.01 -9.69
C ASP A 129 -0.84 -9.96 -9.84
N ASP A 130 -1.90 -10.03 -9.03
CA ASP A 130 -2.92 -8.98 -9.02
C ASP A 130 -2.32 -7.61 -8.68
N ILE A 131 -1.40 -7.53 -7.75
CA ILE A 131 -0.78 -6.27 -7.31
C ILE A 131 0.23 -5.75 -8.34
N LEU A 132 1.09 -6.61 -8.89
CA LEU A 132 2.30 -6.22 -9.61
C LEU A 132 2.19 -6.31 -11.15
N THR A 133 1.27 -7.16 -11.67
CA THR A 133 1.19 -7.39 -13.11
C THR A 133 0.57 -6.20 -13.83
N VAL A 134 1.35 -5.66 -14.73
CA VAL A 134 0.97 -4.57 -15.63
C VAL A 134 -0.18 -4.97 -16.52
N ARG A 135 -1.21 -4.12 -16.63
CA ARG A 135 -2.41 -4.41 -17.42
C ARG A 135 -3.16 -3.17 -17.90
N ASP A 136 -4.01 -3.39 -18.91
CA ASP A 136 -4.99 -2.44 -19.40
C ASP A 136 -6.38 -3.16 -19.47
N PRO A 137 -7.43 -2.64 -18.81
CA PRO A 137 -7.46 -1.46 -17.95
C PRO A 137 -6.60 -1.66 -16.68
N TYR A 138 -6.02 -0.57 -16.21
CA TYR A 138 -5.11 -0.60 -15.08
C TYR A 138 -5.78 -1.07 -13.77
N ARG A 139 -4.94 -1.51 -12.85
CA ARG A 139 -5.31 -1.87 -11.49
C ARG A 139 -4.55 -0.98 -10.50
N ALA A 140 -5.26 -0.37 -9.55
CA ALA A 140 -4.61 0.36 -8.46
C ALA A 140 -5.39 0.22 -7.15
N GLU A 141 -4.72 0.54 -6.04
CA GLU A 141 -5.34 0.61 -4.72
C GLU A 141 -4.86 1.85 -3.97
N TRP A 142 -5.79 2.49 -3.28
CA TRP A 142 -5.49 3.57 -2.37
C TRP A 142 -4.71 3.08 -1.16
N LEU A 143 -3.78 3.93 -0.69
CA LEU A 143 -3.04 3.75 0.54
C LEU A 143 -3.35 4.92 1.49
N ASP A 144 -3.34 4.64 2.79
CA ASP A 144 -3.64 5.60 3.85
C ASP A 144 -2.45 6.54 4.08
N ALA A 145 -2.30 7.50 3.18
CA ALA A 145 -1.39 8.63 3.33
C ALA A 145 -1.89 9.81 2.50
N ASP A 146 -1.95 11.00 3.10
CA ASP A 146 -2.07 12.27 2.39
C ASP A 146 -0.88 13.17 2.70
N PHE A 147 -0.58 14.11 1.80
CA PHE A 147 0.60 14.93 1.87
C PHE A 147 0.23 16.41 1.97
N LYS A 148 0.84 17.12 2.92
CA LYS A 148 0.56 18.53 3.18
C LYS A 148 1.84 19.34 3.31
N VAL A 149 1.85 20.51 2.67
CA VAL A 149 2.91 21.50 2.85
C VAL A 149 2.51 22.42 3.98
N LYS A 150 3.31 22.46 5.05
CA LYS A 150 3.16 23.43 6.15
C LYS A 150 4.12 24.60 5.89
N ASP A 151 3.70 25.83 6.29
CA ASP A 151 4.44 27.07 6.09
C ASP A 151 4.54 27.58 4.65
N LYS A 152 3.37 27.83 4.04
CA LYS A 152 3.27 28.45 2.70
C LYS A 152 3.94 29.82 2.53
N LYS A 153 4.41 30.48 3.61
CA LYS A 153 5.10 31.76 3.55
C LYS A 153 6.50 31.67 2.93
N LEU A 154 7.05 30.50 2.78
CA LEU A 154 8.39 30.25 2.24
C LEU A 154 8.32 29.51 0.89
N LYS A 155 7.57 30.06 -0.08
CA LYS A 155 7.55 29.53 -1.46
C LYS A 155 8.90 29.52 -2.18
N VAL A 156 9.97 30.00 -1.56
CA VAL A 156 11.23 30.23 -2.27
C VAL A 156 12.36 29.30 -1.82
N VAL A 157 12.43 28.88 -0.57
CA VAL A 157 13.45 27.88 -0.11
C VAL A 157 12.94 27.24 1.18
N GLY A 158 12.44 26.00 1.16
CA GLY A 158 12.34 25.18 2.37
C GLY A 158 10.95 24.96 2.99
N GLY A 159 9.88 24.98 2.22
CA GLY A 159 8.60 24.43 2.70
C GLY A 159 8.81 22.98 3.19
N LYS A 160 8.20 22.62 4.33
CA LYS A 160 8.27 21.27 4.86
C LYS A 160 7.07 20.47 4.38
N LEU A 161 7.35 19.31 3.81
CA LEU A 161 6.33 18.36 3.41
C LEU A 161 6.07 17.40 4.57
N TYR A 162 4.80 17.19 4.87
CA TYR A 162 4.33 16.28 5.91
C TYR A 162 3.49 15.17 5.30
N MET A 163 3.70 13.95 5.76
CA MET A 163 2.82 12.81 5.50
C MET A 163 1.89 12.62 6.69
N ASN A 164 0.60 12.60 6.42
CA ASN A 164 -0.44 12.29 7.39
C ASN A 164 -0.97 10.87 7.11
N TYR A 165 -1.24 10.10 8.15
CA TYR A 165 -1.69 8.71 8.04
C TYR A 165 -2.45 8.26 9.29
N GLU A 166 -2.92 7.00 9.31
CA GLU A 166 -3.85 6.48 10.33
C GLU A 166 -5.11 7.35 10.41
N HIS A 167 -5.75 7.54 9.24
CA HIS A 167 -6.96 8.34 9.16
C HIS A 167 -8.15 7.63 9.80
N THR A 168 -9.00 8.44 10.39
CA THR A 168 -10.29 8.03 10.95
C THR A 168 -11.35 9.07 10.59
N ILE A 169 -12.60 8.80 10.92
CA ILE A 169 -13.70 9.74 10.69
C ILE A 169 -14.07 10.45 12.00
N VAL A 170 -13.89 11.77 12.03
CA VAL A 170 -14.29 12.61 13.15
C VAL A 170 -15.37 13.57 12.67
N LYS A 171 -16.57 13.47 13.22
CA LYS A 171 -17.75 14.30 12.81
C LYS A 171 -17.99 14.29 11.29
N GLY A 172 -17.80 13.14 10.64
CA GLY A 172 -18.02 12.98 9.19
C GLY A 172 -16.84 13.45 8.32
N VAL A 173 -15.71 13.85 8.91
CA VAL A 173 -14.53 14.34 8.19
C VAL A 173 -13.37 13.35 8.36
N VAL A 174 -12.68 13.04 7.25
CA VAL A 174 -11.44 12.26 7.28
C VAL A 174 -10.36 13.05 8.01
N THR A 175 -9.84 12.49 9.10
CA THR A 175 -8.90 13.16 10.00
C THR A 175 -7.75 12.21 10.32
N SER A 176 -6.51 12.67 10.13
CA SER A 176 -5.32 11.88 10.46
C SER A 176 -5.06 11.88 11.96
N LYS A 177 -4.62 10.76 12.50
CA LYS A 177 -4.12 10.63 13.87
C LYS A 177 -2.62 10.91 13.96
N ARG A 178 -1.90 10.72 12.87
CA ARG A 178 -0.45 10.92 12.79
C ARG A 178 -0.08 11.86 11.67
N SER A 179 0.96 12.66 11.92
CA SER A 179 1.55 13.59 10.96
C SER A 179 3.04 13.65 11.22
N GLU A 180 3.87 13.38 10.22
CA GLU A 180 5.33 13.45 10.36
C GLU A 180 5.96 14.24 9.22
N GLU A 181 7.03 14.97 9.51
CA GLU A 181 7.83 15.65 8.50
C GLU A 181 8.57 14.61 7.66
N MET A 182 8.46 14.72 6.34
CA MET A 182 9.13 13.81 5.44
C MET A 182 10.63 14.12 5.39
N GLN A 183 11.45 13.17 5.84
CA GLN A 183 12.90 13.29 5.84
C GLN A 183 13.54 12.04 5.23
N GLY A 184 14.62 12.22 4.45
CA GLY A 184 15.39 11.11 3.88
C GLY A 184 14.66 10.28 2.83
N TYR A 185 13.47 10.70 2.41
CA TYR A 185 12.73 10.04 1.33
C TYR A 185 13.33 10.36 -0.03
N LEU A 186 13.01 9.54 -1.01
CA LEU A 186 13.36 9.78 -2.41
C LEU A 186 12.58 10.98 -2.93
N ALA A 187 13.25 12.09 -3.16
CA ALA A 187 12.70 13.25 -3.84
C ALA A 187 12.82 13.11 -5.36
N GLY A 188 11.80 13.55 -6.07
CA GLY A 188 11.69 13.47 -7.53
C GLY A 188 11.18 12.14 -8.04
N ASP A 189 10.42 12.22 -9.14
CA ASP A 189 9.86 11.07 -9.82
C ASP A 189 10.93 10.14 -10.37
N LYS A 190 10.65 8.84 -10.35
CA LYS A 190 11.46 7.78 -10.96
C LYS A 190 10.57 6.88 -11.83
N THR A 191 10.66 7.03 -13.16
CA THR A 191 9.72 6.41 -14.10
C THR A 191 10.38 5.84 -15.38
N PRO A 192 10.88 4.62 -15.36
CA PRO A 192 11.09 3.68 -14.26
C PRO A 192 12.21 4.15 -13.35
N GLY A 193 12.26 3.55 -12.18
CA GLY A 193 13.22 3.93 -11.41
C GLY A 193 13.71 3.22 -10.17
N ILE A 194 12.91 2.56 -9.38
CA ILE A 194 13.42 1.91 -8.16
C ILE A 194 13.33 0.38 -8.24
N ASP A 195 14.27 -0.29 -7.58
CA ASP A 195 14.24 -1.74 -7.42
C ASP A 195 13.23 -2.11 -6.33
N LEU A 196 12.33 -3.05 -6.63
CA LEU A 196 11.29 -3.47 -5.70
C LEU A 196 11.86 -4.09 -4.43
N ASP A 197 12.84 -4.98 -4.55
CA ASP A 197 13.43 -5.67 -3.40
C ASP A 197 14.21 -4.70 -2.52
N ASP A 198 14.92 -3.77 -3.13
CA ASP A 198 15.62 -2.71 -2.42
C ASP A 198 14.64 -1.81 -1.65
N TRP A 199 13.55 -1.36 -2.30
CA TRP A 199 12.51 -0.58 -1.61
C TRP A 199 11.91 -1.34 -0.44
N LEU A 200 11.47 -2.59 -0.66
CA LEU A 200 10.84 -3.38 0.38
C LEU A 200 11.76 -3.61 1.58
N LYS A 201 13.05 -3.81 1.34
CA LYS A 201 14.07 -4.03 2.37
C LYS A 201 14.45 -2.75 3.11
N ASN A 202 14.60 -1.63 2.39
CA ASN A 202 15.21 -0.38 2.87
C ASN A 202 14.22 0.79 2.95
N ALA A 203 12.90 0.51 2.88
CA ALA A 203 11.88 1.54 3.05
C ALA A 203 12.01 2.24 4.41
N LEU A 204 11.79 3.55 4.42
CA LEU A 204 11.75 4.36 5.63
C LEU A 204 10.67 3.86 6.61
N PRO A 205 10.70 4.24 7.89
CA PRO A 205 9.62 3.92 8.84
C PRO A 205 8.22 4.27 8.30
N SER A 206 8.09 5.34 7.54
CA SER A 206 6.87 5.75 6.84
C SER A 206 6.43 4.81 5.70
N GLY A 207 7.32 3.94 5.23
CA GLY A 207 7.13 3.09 4.06
C GLY A 207 7.59 3.72 2.74
N LEU A 208 7.94 4.99 2.73
CA LEU A 208 8.45 5.66 1.53
C LEU A 208 9.82 5.10 1.11
N PRO A 209 10.15 5.14 -0.20
CA PRO A 209 11.49 4.84 -0.66
C PRO A 209 12.52 5.79 -0.04
N SER A 210 13.66 5.26 0.37
CA SER A 210 14.79 6.04 0.85
C SER A 210 15.45 6.83 -0.29
N ALA A 211 16.07 7.96 0.02
CA ALA A 211 16.93 8.69 -0.93
C ALA A 211 18.11 7.85 -1.44
N ASN A 212 18.55 6.85 -0.64
CA ASN A 212 19.54 5.86 -1.04
C ASN A 212 18.82 4.61 -1.56
N PHE A 213 18.53 4.57 -2.85
CA PHE A 213 17.80 3.50 -3.51
C PHE A 213 18.65 2.85 -4.61
N LYS A 214 18.26 1.65 -5.05
CA LYS A 214 18.78 1.01 -6.25
C LYS A 214 17.86 1.28 -7.43
N ASP A 215 18.45 1.48 -8.60
CA ASP A 215 17.71 1.55 -9.86
C ASP A 215 17.03 0.22 -10.16
N GLY A 216 15.80 0.31 -10.68
CA GLY A 216 14.97 -0.85 -10.99
C GLY A 216 13.79 -0.50 -11.90
N LYS A 217 12.81 -1.39 -11.92
CA LYS A 217 11.67 -1.30 -12.85
C LYS A 217 10.41 -0.70 -12.20
N LEU A 218 10.37 -0.58 -10.86
CA LEU A 218 9.22 -0.03 -10.17
C LEU A 218 9.17 1.48 -10.37
N TYR A 219 7.99 2.00 -10.65
CA TYR A 219 7.76 3.43 -10.81
C TYR A 219 7.52 4.07 -9.44
N TYR A 220 8.04 5.26 -9.27
CA TYR A 220 7.77 6.09 -8.11
C TYR A 220 7.43 7.50 -8.54
N TYR A 221 6.35 8.03 -7.99
CA TYR A 221 5.95 9.43 -8.13
C TYR A 221 5.95 10.08 -6.76
N GLU A 222 6.69 11.17 -6.62
CA GLU A 222 6.72 11.94 -5.39
C GLU A 222 5.37 12.65 -5.12
N PRO A 223 5.10 13.07 -3.87
CA PRO A 223 3.93 13.90 -3.59
C PRO A 223 4.00 15.25 -4.29
N ASP A 224 2.88 15.70 -4.83
CA ASP A 224 2.75 17.07 -5.34
C ASP A 224 2.73 18.07 -4.17
N TRP A 225 3.32 19.24 -4.37
CA TRP A 225 3.41 20.31 -3.38
C TRP A 225 2.16 21.21 -3.34
N ASP A 226 0.99 20.68 -3.68
CA ASP A 226 -0.28 21.42 -3.79
C ASP A 226 -1.27 21.20 -2.64
N ASN A 227 -0.93 20.35 -1.65
CA ASN A 227 -1.79 19.92 -0.55
C ASN A 227 -3.00 19.06 -0.97
N ASN A 228 -2.98 18.46 -2.14
CA ASN A 228 -4.06 17.62 -2.67
C ASN A 228 -3.61 16.20 -3.02
N SER A 229 -2.43 15.82 -2.58
CA SER A 229 -1.80 14.55 -2.91
C SER A 229 -2.17 13.46 -1.91
N VAL A 230 -2.43 12.26 -2.44
CA VAL A 230 -2.67 11.02 -1.67
C VAL A 230 -1.88 9.87 -2.28
N ALA A 231 -1.60 8.86 -1.46
CA ALA A 231 -0.86 7.70 -1.90
C ALA A 231 -1.76 6.63 -2.53
N GLY A 232 -1.19 5.92 -3.50
CA GLY A 232 -1.76 4.70 -4.07
C GLY A 232 -0.67 3.82 -4.70
N PHE A 233 -0.94 2.54 -4.84
CA PHE A 233 -0.08 1.62 -5.58
C PHE A 233 -0.84 1.08 -6.78
N GLY A 234 -0.23 1.16 -7.96
CA GLY A 234 -0.89 0.76 -9.19
C GLY A 234 -0.01 -0.06 -10.13
N ALA A 235 -0.67 -0.88 -10.96
CA ALA A 235 -0.08 -1.60 -12.08
C ALA A 235 -0.76 -1.15 -13.37
N TYR A 236 -0.05 -0.35 -14.14
CA TYR A 236 -0.52 0.32 -15.35
C TYR A 236 0.20 -0.28 -16.57
N SER A 237 -0.14 0.14 -17.77
CA SER A 237 0.51 -0.31 -19.00
C SER A 237 2.03 -0.01 -19.08
N GLY A 238 2.51 0.97 -18.31
CA GLY A 238 3.93 1.33 -18.28
C GLY A 238 4.74 0.64 -17.18
N GLY A 239 4.12 0.24 -16.08
CA GLY A 239 4.81 -0.37 -14.93
C GLY A 239 3.93 -0.45 -13.70
N ALA A 240 4.37 -1.23 -12.71
CA ALA A 240 3.82 -1.16 -11.36
C ALA A 240 4.56 -0.05 -10.57
N GLY A 241 3.88 0.61 -9.64
CA GLY A 241 4.53 1.66 -8.87
C GLY A 241 3.76 2.25 -7.72
N LEU A 242 4.53 2.90 -6.83
CA LEU A 242 4.01 3.74 -5.76
C LEU A 242 3.81 5.16 -6.27
N GLY A 243 2.59 5.65 -6.27
CA GLY A 243 2.27 7.04 -6.56
C GLY A 243 1.89 7.78 -5.29
N CYS A 244 2.58 8.87 -4.99
CA CYS A 244 2.26 9.75 -3.88
C CYS A 244 1.63 11.09 -4.34
N GLY A 245 1.51 11.32 -5.64
CA GLY A 245 0.85 12.48 -6.26
C GLY A 245 -0.60 12.20 -6.72
N GLY A 246 -1.28 11.20 -6.14
CA GLY A 246 -2.66 10.89 -6.48
C GLY A 246 -3.62 12.01 -6.09
N ASN A 247 -4.61 12.32 -6.95
CA ASN A 247 -5.61 13.33 -6.66
C ASN A 247 -6.66 12.79 -5.68
N LEU A 248 -6.94 13.53 -4.61
CA LEU A 248 -7.91 13.22 -3.56
C LEU A 248 -9.33 12.93 -4.10
N SER A 249 -9.73 13.62 -5.18
CA SER A 249 -11.04 13.48 -5.83
C SER A 249 -11.04 12.50 -7.01
N GLY A 250 -9.87 11.89 -7.30
CA GLY A 250 -9.75 10.94 -8.43
C GLY A 250 -10.62 9.71 -8.22
N THR A 251 -11.36 9.32 -9.26
CA THR A 251 -12.19 8.10 -9.29
C THR A 251 -11.87 7.28 -10.52
N SER A 252 -11.86 5.97 -10.38
CA SER A 252 -11.73 5.05 -11.52
C SER A 252 -12.17 3.64 -11.14
N GLY A 253 -12.77 2.92 -12.06
CA GLY A 253 -13.18 1.53 -11.88
C GLY A 253 -12.01 0.57 -11.61
N GLY A 254 -10.79 0.92 -12.03
CA GLY A 254 -9.56 0.18 -11.73
C GLY A 254 -8.98 0.43 -10.34
N LEU A 255 -9.47 1.46 -9.65
CA LEU A 255 -8.97 1.92 -8.37
C LEU A 255 -9.89 1.43 -7.23
N GLY A 256 -9.35 0.68 -6.30
CA GLY A 256 -10.07 0.14 -5.15
C GLY A 256 -9.27 0.30 -3.87
N VAL A 257 -9.64 -0.44 -2.82
CA VAL A 257 -8.96 -0.43 -1.52
C VAL A 257 -9.04 -1.80 -0.85
N ARG A 258 -8.07 -2.15 -0.01
CA ARG A 258 -8.16 -3.31 0.88
C ARG A 258 -8.80 -2.91 2.20
N ALA A 259 -9.94 -3.52 2.53
CA ALA A 259 -10.71 -3.27 3.76
C ALA A 259 -10.10 -4.04 4.94
N CYS A 260 -8.99 -3.53 5.49
CA CYS A 260 -8.24 -4.18 6.57
C CYS A 260 -8.97 -4.10 7.90
N ARG A 261 -8.67 -5.05 8.80
CA ARG A 261 -9.26 -5.11 10.15
C ARG A 261 -8.20 -5.43 11.19
N GLU A 262 -8.30 -4.84 12.37
CA GLU A 262 -7.44 -5.23 13.50
C GLU A 262 -7.83 -6.60 14.03
N LYS A 263 -6.85 -7.41 14.45
CA LYS A 263 -7.09 -8.76 15.01
C LYS A 263 -7.95 -8.73 16.25
N ASN A 264 -7.80 -7.72 17.11
CA ASN A 264 -8.47 -7.63 18.41
C ASN A 264 -9.78 -6.81 18.38
N GLY A 265 -10.36 -6.54 17.21
CA GLY A 265 -11.65 -5.87 17.09
C GLY A 265 -11.66 -4.39 17.48
N GLY A 266 -10.51 -3.76 17.61
CA GLY A 266 -10.38 -2.31 17.78
C GLY A 266 -10.77 -1.59 16.48
N THR A 267 -11.67 -0.64 16.54
CA THR A 267 -11.84 0.36 15.48
C THR A 267 -10.74 1.39 15.66
N ARG A 268 -9.98 1.67 14.60
CA ARG A 268 -9.00 2.78 14.58
C ARG A 268 -9.66 4.13 14.73
#